data_95667235b96099b2240526e9ac68afba
#
_entry.id   95667235b96099b2240526e9ac68afba
#
_cell.length_a   1.000
_cell.length_b   1.000
_cell.length_c   1.000
_cell.angle_alpha   90.00
_cell.angle_beta   90.00
_cell.angle_gamma   90.00
#
_symmetry.space_group_name_H-M   'P 1'
#
loop_
_entity.id
_entity.type
_entity.pdbx_description
1 polymer ?
#
loop_
_entity_poly.entity_id
_entity_poly.type
_entity_poly.pdbx_seq_one_letter_code
_entity_poly.pdbx_strand_id
1 'polypeptide(L)'
;MYLCKRKANKFRNLATLIFLNIAILGCSFSPVNSDSEIIVNKIKFDLSVPIKIKNNLSIFVKENEASSTEVNITEFGFKENNFYGGENLGSLESEVVGSVQVYILNDEEHSKKISSSRRFNTQSLNPLAQKELVKLMRVEIIDDLNKKICLLYTSPSPRDRSL
;
A
#
# COMPACT_ATOMS: atom_id res chain seq x y z
N MET A 1 15.65 56.99 29.45
CA MET A 1 14.99 56.54 28.22
C MET A 1 15.41 55.09 27.77
N TYR A 2 16.08 54.30 28.63
CA TYR A 2 16.60 52.97 28.31
C TYR A 2 15.73 51.79 28.80
N LEU A 3 14.79 51.99 29.70
CA LEU A 3 13.96 50.94 30.30
C LEU A 3 12.79 50.49 29.43
N CYS A 4 12.33 51.32 28.48
CA CYS A 4 11.18 50.96 27.62
C CYS A 4 11.54 50.00 26.46
N LYS A 5 12.77 50.06 25.94
CA LYS A 5 13.23 49.16 24.84
C LYS A 5 13.41 47.72 25.30
N ARG A 6 13.73 47.46 26.56
CA ARG A 6 13.93 46.08 27.07
C ARG A 6 12.62 45.28 27.24
N LYS A 7 11.52 45.96 27.53
CA LYS A 7 10.19 45.31 27.63
C LYS A 7 9.62 44.96 26.26
N ALA A 8 9.82 45.81 25.24
CA ALA A 8 9.32 45.56 23.89
C ALA A 8 9.98 44.32 23.22
N ASN A 9 11.28 44.10 23.45
CA ASN A 9 11.99 42.94 22.90
C ASN A 9 11.57 41.63 23.58
N LYS A 10 11.26 41.63 24.88
CA LYS A 10 10.74 40.41 25.55
C LYS A 10 9.35 40.06 25.05
N PHE A 11 8.50 41.05 24.79
CA PHE A 11 7.13 40.81 24.26
C PHE A 11 7.17 40.28 22.82
N ARG A 12 8.09 40.80 21.98
CA ARG A 12 8.28 40.32 20.60
C ARG A 12 8.80 38.88 20.54
N ASN A 13 9.74 38.53 21.43
CA ASN A 13 10.25 37.16 21.50
C ASN A 13 9.21 36.16 22.05
N LEU A 14 8.35 36.60 22.97
CA LEU A 14 7.24 35.76 23.48
C LEU A 14 6.19 35.52 22.40
N ALA A 15 5.82 36.56 21.63
CA ALA A 15 4.87 36.46 20.54
C ALA A 15 5.37 35.53 19.41
N THR A 16 6.69 35.61 19.04
CA THR A 16 7.28 34.69 18.05
C THR A 16 7.33 33.26 18.55
N LEU A 17 7.54 33.01 19.84
CA LEU A 17 7.55 31.67 20.43
C LEU A 17 6.13 31.03 20.43
N ILE A 18 5.10 31.84 20.70
CA ILE A 18 3.70 31.40 20.62
C ILE A 18 3.29 31.10 19.18
N PHE A 19 3.71 31.97 18.21
CA PHE A 19 3.41 31.74 16.80
C PHE A 19 4.07 30.46 16.25
N LEU A 20 5.31 30.19 16.70
CA LEU A 20 6.03 28.95 16.31
C LEU A 20 5.36 27.69 16.84
N ASN A 21 4.80 27.71 18.05
CA ASN A 21 4.08 26.61 18.63
C ASN A 21 2.74 26.33 17.89
N ILE A 22 2.03 27.38 17.43
CA ILE A 22 0.78 27.24 16.66
C ILE A 22 1.06 26.65 15.28
N ALA A 23 2.20 26.98 14.65
CA ALA A 23 2.58 26.45 13.35
C ALA A 23 2.90 24.92 13.40
N ILE A 24 3.38 24.42 14.55
CA ILE A 24 3.69 22.98 14.73
C ILE A 24 2.41 22.15 14.98
N LEU A 25 1.37 22.76 15.56
CA LEU A 25 0.09 22.09 15.81
C LEU A 25 -0.80 21.98 14.56
N GLY A 26 -0.43 22.64 13.45
CA GLY A 26 -1.23 22.68 12.22
C GLY A 26 -1.15 21.44 11.31
N CYS A 27 -0.24 20.49 11.57
CA CYS A 27 -0.22 19.21 10.86
C CYS A 27 -1.00 18.15 11.67
N SER A 28 -2.30 18.33 11.82
CA SER A 28 -3.16 17.21 12.17
C SER A 28 -3.20 16.28 10.96
N PHE A 29 -2.30 15.30 10.93
CA PHE A 29 -2.44 14.12 10.12
C PHE A 29 -3.69 13.42 10.67
N SER A 30 -4.86 13.70 10.09
CA SER A 30 -6.02 12.85 10.37
C SER A 30 -5.66 11.48 9.82
N PRO A 31 -5.53 10.46 10.69
CA PRO A 31 -5.38 9.10 10.18
C PRO A 31 -6.60 8.89 9.27
N VAL A 32 -6.34 8.45 8.04
CA VAL A 32 -7.41 7.96 7.16
C VAL A 32 -8.16 6.97 8.03
N ASN A 33 -9.42 7.29 8.35
CA ASN A 33 -10.25 6.44 9.18
C ASN A 33 -10.18 5.04 8.60
N SER A 34 -9.52 4.14 9.32
CA SER A 34 -9.42 2.72 8.97
C SER A 34 -10.75 1.98 9.12
N ASP A 35 -11.81 2.72 9.39
CA ASP A 35 -13.16 2.19 9.64
C ASP A 35 -13.98 2.00 8.35
N SER A 36 -13.37 2.11 7.16
CA SER A 36 -14.05 1.71 5.94
C SER A 36 -14.11 0.19 5.86
N GLU A 37 -15.07 -0.39 6.57
CA GLU A 37 -15.42 -1.78 6.44
C GLU A 37 -15.90 -2.04 5.00
N ILE A 38 -15.29 -3.04 4.37
CA ILE A 38 -15.70 -3.48 3.04
C ILE A 38 -16.87 -4.44 3.22
N ILE A 39 -18.08 -4.01 2.83
CA ILE A 39 -19.28 -4.84 2.93
C ILE A 39 -19.48 -5.56 1.60
N VAL A 40 -19.34 -6.88 1.60
CA VAL A 40 -19.59 -7.75 0.44
C VAL A 40 -20.53 -8.89 0.84
N ASN A 41 -21.19 -9.50 -0.14
CA ASN A 41 -21.97 -10.71 0.10
C ASN A 41 -21.07 -11.86 0.49
N LYS A 42 -20.04 -12.10 -0.32
CA LYS A 42 -19.10 -13.22 -0.13
C LYS A 42 -17.73 -12.89 -0.72
N ILE A 43 -16.68 -13.36 -0.03
CA ILE A 43 -15.33 -13.36 -0.57
C ILE A 43 -14.86 -14.80 -0.80
N LYS A 44 -14.35 -15.07 -2.00
CA LYS A 44 -13.81 -16.37 -2.38
C LYS A 44 -12.33 -16.23 -2.72
N PHE A 45 -11.53 -17.18 -2.27
CA PHE A 45 -10.10 -17.23 -2.54
C PHE A 45 -9.75 -18.53 -3.25
N ASP A 46 -8.99 -18.42 -4.32
CA ASP A 46 -8.38 -19.57 -4.95
C ASP A 46 -7.29 -20.19 -4.05
N LEU A 47 -6.93 -21.45 -4.35
CA LEU A 47 -5.86 -22.17 -3.61
C LEU A 47 -4.49 -21.52 -3.77
N SER A 48 -4.23 -20.88 -4.91
CA SER A 48 -2.97 -20.17 -5.19
C SER A 48 -2.72 -18.98 -4.26
N VAL A 49 -3.77 -18.40 -3.66
CA VAL A 49 -3.67 -17.18 -2.84
C VAL A 49 -3.06 -17.49 -1.47
N PRO A 50 -1.98 -16.80 -1.06
CA PRO A 50 -1.33 -17.00 0.23
C PRO A 50 -2.27 -16.78 1.42
N ILE A 51 -2.09 -17.59 2.45
CA ILE A 51 -2.87 -17.51 3.70
C ILE A 51 -2.80 -16.11 4.34
N LYS A 52 -1.67 -15.42 4.20
CA LYS A 52 -1.46 -14.06 4.71
C LYS A 52 -2.42 -13.05 4.05
N ILE A 53 -2.66 -13.18 2.73
CA ILE A 53 -3.65 -12.35 2.01
C ILE A 53 -5.06 -12.67 2.51
N LYS A 54 -5.39 -13.95 2.62
CA LYS A 54 -6.72 -14.41 3.10
C LYS A 54 -7.02 -13.86 4.48
N ASN A 55 -6.10 -14.03 5.44
CA ASN A 55 -6.30 -13.58 6.82
C ASN A 55 -6.40 -12.06 6.93
N ASN A 56 -5.57 -11.31 6.21
CA ASN A 56 -5.63 -9.86 6.27
C ASN A 56 -6.94 -9.32 5.70
N LEU A 57 -7.38 -9.84 4.55
CA LEU A 57 -8.62 -9.38 3.94
C LEU A 57 -9.86 -9.77 4.76
N SER A 58 -9.87 -10.93 5.42
CA SER A 58 -10.99 -11.34 6.27
C SER A 58 -11.22 -10.43 7.48
N ILE A 59 -10.20 -9.66 7.90
CA ILE A 59 -10.33 -8.68 8.99
C ILE A 59 -11.08 -7.41 8.51
N PHE A 60 -10.88 -7.00 7.27
CA PHE A 60 -11.46 -5.77 6.71
C PHE A 60 -12.78 -6.00 5.99
N VAL A 61 -13.09 -7.24 5.66
CA VAL A 61 -14.30 -7.61 4.92
C VAL A 61 -15.36 -8.13 5.89
N LYS A 62 -16.53 -7.49 5.89
CA LYS A 62 -17.72 -8.02 6.54
C LYS A 62 -18.65 -8.63 5.50
N GLU A 63 -18.92 -9.91 5.63
CA GLU A 63 -19.92 -10.59 4.82
C GLU A 63 -21.32 -10.18 5.27
N ASN A 64 -22.11 -9.70 4.32
CA ASN A 64 -23.51 -9.33 4.53
C ASN A 64 -24.37 -9.84 3.37
N GLU A 65 -25.30 -10.72 3.66
CA GLU A 65 -26.19 -11.31 2.66
C GLU A 65 -27.06 -10.27 1.92
N ALA A 66 -27.23 -9.08 2.50
CA ALA A 66 -27.95 -7.98 1.83
C ALA A 66 -27.11 -7.29 0.74
N SER A 67 -25.80 -7.53 0.67
CA SER A 67 -24.95 -7.00 -0.38
C SER A 67 -25.06 -7.86 -1.64
N SER A 68 -25.16 -7.24 -2.82
CA SER A 68 -25.12 -7.94 -4.11
C SER A 68 -23.70 -8.22 -4.62
N THR A 69 -22.67 -7.69 -3.95
CA THR A 69 -21.30 -7.75 -4.43
C THR A 69 -20.58 -9.01 -3.94
N GLU A 70 -20.19 -9.88 -4.86
CA GLU A 70 -19.24 -10.97 -4.57
C GLU A 70 -17.83 -10.61 -5.05
N VAL A 71 -16.82 -11.08 -4.32
CA VAL A 71 -15.40 -10.85 -4.64
C VAL A 71 -14.69 -12.18 -4.77
N ASN A 72 -14.04 -12.40 -5.91
CA ASN A 72 -13.21 -13.57 -6.15
C ASN A 72 -11.75 -13.15 -6.35
N ILE A 73 -10.84 -13.71 -5.56
CA ILE A 73 -9.40 -13.45 -5.65
C ILE A 73 -8.71 -14.71 -6.14
N THR A 74 -8.09 -14.60 -7.31
CA THR A 74 -7.55 -15.75 -8.06
C THR A 74 -6.18 -15.43 -8.67
N GLU A 75 -5.56 -16.40 -9.32
CA GLU A 75 -4.36 -16.26 -10.14
C GLU A 75 -3.20 -15.54 -9.43
N PHE A 76 -3.01 -15.85 -8.14
CA PHE A 76 -1.85 -15.35 -7.44
C PHE A 76 -0.58 -16.05 -7.92
N GLY A 77 0.46 -15.26 -8.23
CA GLY A 77 1.75 -15.82 -8.61
C GLY A 77 2.89 -14.82 -8.52
N PHE A 78 4.12 -15.38 -8.50
CA PHE A 78 5.34 -14.61 -8.62
C PHE A 78 6.02 -14.90 -9.95
N LYS A 79 6.61 -13.87 -10.55
CA LYS A 79 7.49 -13.96 -11.71
C LYS A 79 8.82 -13.29 -11.39
N GLU A 80 9.92 -13.91 -11.77
CA GLU A 80 11.26 -13.34 -11.69
C GLU A 80 11.73 -13.00 -13.09
N ASN A 81 12.16 -11.75 -13.29
CA ASN A 81 12.72 -11.26 -14.54
C ASN A 81 14.19 -10.90 -14.28
N ASN A 82 15.10 -11.40 -15.13
CA ASN A 82 16.51 -11.08 -15.04
C ASN A 82 16.89 -10.14 -16.18
N PHE A 83 17.63 -9.09 -15.86
CA PHE A 83 18.11 -8.11 -16.82
C PHE A 83 19.62 -8.29 -17.00
N TYR A 84 20.07 -8.44 -18.24
CA TYR A 84 21.45 -8.70 -18.61
C TYR A 84 22.06 -7.48 -19.28
N GLY A 85 23.33 -7.18 -18.98
CA GLY A 85 24.05 -6.07 -19.60
C GLY A 85 24.68 -6.40 -20.97
N GLY A 86 24.61 -7.66 -21.41
CA GLY A 86 25.17 -8.16 -22.68
C GLY A 86 25.05 -9.68 -22.78
N GLU A 87 25.32 -10.23 -23.97
CA GLU A 87 25.06 -11.64 -24.29
C GLU A 87 25.85 -12.65 -23.43
N ASN A 88 27.04 -12.25 -22.91
CA ASN A 88 27.89 -13.14 -22.11
C ASN A 88 28.10 -12.67 -20.66
N LEU A 89 27.31 -11.70 -20.21
CA LEU A 89 27.38 -11.18 -18.85
C LEU A 89 26.29 -11.81 -17.99
N GLY A 90 26.62 -12.07 -16.72
CA GLY A 90 25.63 -12.45 -15.72
C GLY A 90 24.54 -11.40 -15.56
N SER A 91 23.44 -11.76 -14.93
CA SER A 91 22.36 -10.82 -14.62
C SER A 91 22.91 -9.63 -13.81
N LEU A 92 22.64 -8.42 -14.30
CA LEU A 92 22.96 -7.16 -13.60
C LEU A 92 21.96 -6.87 -12.50
N GLU A 93 20.70 -7.02 -12.87
CA GLU A 93 19.55 -6.77 -12.00
C GLU A 93 18.54 -7.90 -12.13
N SER A 94 17.79 -8.11 -11.07
CA SER A 94 16.62 -8.99 -11.08
C SER A 94 15.43 -8.25 -10.51
N GLU A 95 14.26 -8.55 -11.05
CA GLU A 95 12.99 -8.03 -10.59
C GLU A 95 12.09 -9.19 -10.17
N VAL A 96 11.53 -9.11 -8.98
CA VAL A 96 10.47 -10.01 -8.52
C VAL A 96 9.15 -9.28 -8.66
N VAL A 97 8.22 -9.86 -9.40
CA VAL A 97 6.87 -9.32 -9.63
C VAL A 97 5.87 -10.29 -9.01
N GLY A 98 5.05 -9.81 -8.10
CA GLY A 98 3.87 -10.53 -7.62
C GLY A 98 2.61 -9.97 -8.26
N SER A 99 1.68 -10.81 -8.63
CA SER A 99 0.39 -10.39 -9.18
C SER A 99 -0.75 -11.26 -8.68
N VAL A 100 -1.93 -10.66 -8.67
CA VAL A 100 -3.19 -11.31 -8.29
C VAL A 100 -4.31 -10.75 -9.15
N GLN A 101 -5.28 -11.58 -9.50
CA GLN A 101 -6.48 -11.19 -10.22
C GLN A 101 -7.64 -11.07 -9.22
N VAL A 102 -8.35 -9.95 -9.28
CA VAL A 102 -9.52 -9.67 -8.45
C VAL A 102 -10.73 -9.51 -9.37
N TYR A 103 -11.75 -10.31 -9.16
CA TYR A 103 -13.05 -10.24 -9.83
C TYR A 103 -14.07 -9.68 -8.85
N ILE A 104 -14.79 -8.67 -9.27
CA ILE A 104 -15.90 -8.08 -8.53
C ILE A 104 -17.15 -8.40 -9.32
N LEU A 105 -18.01 -9.18 -8.72
CA LEU A 105 -19.28 -9.63 -9.30
C LEU A 105 -20.38 -8.83 -8.58
N ASN A 106 -20.93 -7.90 -9.29
CA ASN A 106 -22.14 -7.14 -8.93
C ASN A 106 -23.05 -7.15 -10.17
N ASP A 107 -23.81 -6.09 -10.42
CA ASP A 107 -24.64 -5.96 -11.62
C ASP A 107 -23.83 -5.99 -12.93
N GLU A 108 -22.53 -5.62 -12.86
CA GLU A 108 -21.55 -5.73 -13.94
C GLU A 108 -20.30 -6.47 -13.44
N GLU A 109 -19.78 -7.41 -14.24
CA GLU A 109 -18.56 -8.12 -13.93
C GLU A 109 -17.34 -7.23 -14.22
N HIS A 110 -16.59 -6.92 -13.18
CA HIS A 110 -15.33 -6.19 -13.29
C HIS A 110 -14.17 -7.06 -12.85
N SER A 111 -13.13 -7.13 -13.68
CA SER A 111 -11.89 -7.80 -13.30
C SER A 111 -10.71 -6.82 -13.30
N LYS A 112 -9.83 -6.93 -12.30
CA LYS A 112 -8.65 -6.10 -12.18
C LYS A 112 -7.45 -6.92 -11.77
N LYS A 113 -6.38 -6.84 -12.59
CA LYS A 113 -5.08 -7.39 -12.21
C LYS A 113 -4.31 -6.38 -11.38
N ILE A 114 -3.92 -6.80 -10.19
CA ILE A 114 -3.09 -6.00 -9.28
C ILE A 114 -1.71 -6.61 -9.25
N SER A 115 -0.68 -5.76 -9.35
CA SER A 115 0.71 -6.20 -9.31
C SER A 115 1.56 -5.30 -8.42
N SER A 116 2.63 -5.87 -7.89
CA SER A 116 3.70 -5.17 -7.19
C SER A 116 5.03 -5.78 -7.54
N SER A 117 6.08 -4.98 -7.64
CA SER A 117 7.42 -5.47 -7.97
C SER A 117 8.50 -4.86 -7.08
N ARG A 118 9.64 -5.57 -7.01
CA ARG A 118 10.87 -5.12 -6.36
C ARG A 118 12.04 -5.49 -7.23
N ARG A 119 13.01 -4.57 -7.36
CA ARG A 119 14.27 -4.78 -8.11
C ARG A 119 15.45 -4.80 -7.17
N PHE A 120 16.46 -5.57 -7.53
CA PHE A 120 17.72 -5.62 -6.82
C PHE A 120 18.89 -5.90 -7.78
N ASN A 121 20.08 -5.42 -7.39
CA ASN A 121 21.31 -5.68 -8.13
C ASN A 121 21.85 -7.07 -7.75
N THR A 122 22.14 -7.90 -8.73
CA THR A 122 22.61 -9.28 -8.56
C THR A 122 24.12 -9.41 -8.57
N GLN A 123 24.86 -8.44 -9.14
CA GLN A 123 26.32 -8.53 -9.33
C GLN A 123 27.12 -8.67 -8.03
N SER A 124 26.67 -8.06 -6.95
CA SER A 124 27.39 -8.04 -5.67
C SER A 124 26.99 -9.14 -4.71
N LEU A 125 26.00 -9.96 -5.07
CA LEU A 125 25.42 -10.95 -4.17
C LEU A 125 25.88 -12.36 -4.50
N ASN A 126 26.25 -13.12 -3.48
CA ASN A 126 26.40 -14.56 -3.64
C ASN A 126 25.02 -15.24 -3.82
N PRO A 127 24.94 -16.46 -4.41
CA PRO A 127 23.67 -17.12 -4.71
C PRO A 127 22.78 -17.36 -3.48
N LEU A 128 23.37 -17.57 -2.30
CA LEU A 128 22.61 -17.78 -1.07
C LEU A 128 21.95 -16.46 -0.61
N ALA A 129 22.73 -15.37 -0.59
CA ALA A 129 22.21 -14.06 -0.23
C ALA A 129 21.11 -13.60 -1.21
N GLN A 130 21.27 -13.86 -2.51
CA GLN A 130 20.27 -13.58 -3.53
C GLN A 130 18.97 -14.35 -3.23
N LYS A 131 19.04 -15.63 -2.90
CA LYS A 131 17.87 -16.46 -2.59
C LYS A 131 17.11 -15.95 -1.36
N GLU A 132 17.82 -15.56 -0.30
CA GLU A 132 17.22 -15.00 0.89
C GLU A 132 16.58 -13.62 0.64
N LEU A 133 17.25 -12.79 -0.17
CA LEU A 133 16.71 -11.50 -0.57
C LEU A 133 15.40 -11.63 -1.36
N VAL A 134 15.34 -12.58 -2.31
CA VAL A 134 14.10 -12.88 -3.07
C VAL A 134 12.97 -13.30 -2.13
N LYS A 135 13.25 -14.12 -1.11
CA LYS A 135 12.23 -14.50 -0.12
C LYS A 135 11.68 -13.28 0.64
N LEU A 136 12.58 -12.39 1.08
CA LEU A 136 12.19 -11.17 1.78
C LEU A 136 11.31 -10.29 0.88
N MET A 137 11.73 -10.07 -0.37
CA MET A 137 10.97 -9.28 -1.34
C MET A 137 9.58 -9.85 -1.62
N ARG A 138 9.45 -11.18 -1.68
CA ARG A 138 8.13 -11.82 -1.84
C ARG A 138 7.20 -11.49 -0.67
N VAL A 139 7.71 -11.44 0.57
CA VAL A 139 6.91 -11.05 1.74
C VAL A 139 6.46 -9.60 1.63
N GLU A 140 7.36 -8.68 1.26
CA GLU A 140 7.03 -7.26 1.06
C GLU A 140 6.00 -7.05 -0.05
N ILE A 141 6.15 -7.79 -1.17
CA ILE A 141 5.21 -7.74 -2.29
C ILE A 141 3.81 -8.20 -1.86
N ILE A 142 3.71 -9.25 -1.04
CA ILE A 142 2.43 -9.70 -0.48
C ILE A 142 1.78 -8.59 0.35
N ASP A 143 2.54 -7.89 1.18
CA ASP A 143 2.03 -6.79 2.00
C ASP A 143 1.57 -5.60 1.14
N ASP A 144 2.30 -5.28 0.07
CA ASP A 144 1.89 -4.26 -0.89
C ASP A 144 0.63 -4.64 -1.67
N LEU A 145 0.51 -5.90 -2.09
CA LEU A 145 -0.68 -6.40 -2.76
C LEU A 145 -1.91 -6.31 -1.84
N ASN A 146 -1.77 -6.69 -0.57
CA ASN A 146 -2.83 -6.52 0.42
C ASN A 146 -3.31 -5.07 0.50
N LYS A 147 -2.39 -4.12 0.65
CA LYS A 147 -2.73 -2.68 0.71
C LYS A 147 -3.45 -2.23 -0.55
N LYS A 148 -2.96 -2.66 -1.74
CA LYS A 148 -3.58 -2.29 -3.03
C LYS A 148 -4.97 -2.89 -3.19
N ILE A 149 -5.21 -4.11 -2.73
CA ILE A 149 -6.54 -4.73 -2.73
C ILE A 149 -7.48 -3.94 -1.81
N CYS A 150 -7.08 -3.65 -0.58
CA CYS A 150 -7.89 -2.82 0.33
C CYS A 150 -8.25 -1.46 -0.29
N LEU A 151 -7.28 -0.78 -0.91
CA LEU A 151 -7.50 0.53 -1.55
C LEU A 151 -8.49 0.48 -2.73
N LEU A 152 -8.61 -0.66 -3.42
CA LEU A 152 -9.63 -0.82 -4.47
C LEU A 152 -11.05 -0.64 -3.97
N TYR A 153 -11.32 -1.08 -2.74
CA TYR A 153 -12.64 -1.04 -2.13
C TYR A 153 -12.90 0.23 -1.32
N THR A 154 -11.84 0.89 -0.84
CA THR A 154 -11.95 2.09 -0.01
C THR A 154 -11.81 3.39 -0.81
N SER A 155 -11.35 3.33 -2.06
CA SER A 155 -11.28 4.51 -2.94
C SER A 155 -12.69 4.92 -3.37
N PRO A 156 -13.11 6.17 -3.12
CA PRO A 156 -14.37 6.67 -3.65
C PRO A 156 -14.36 6.57 -5.17
N SER A 157 -15.47 6.10 -5.74
CA SER A 157 -15.64 6.02 -7.19
C SER A 157 -15.31 7.37 -7.85
N PRO A 158 -14.70 7.40 -9.05
CA PRO A 158 -14.51 8.65 -9.79
C PRO A 158 -15.81 9.44 -10.01
N ARG A 159 -16.97 8.78 -9.96
CA ARG A 159 -18.31 9.41 -10.06
C ARG A 159 -18.68 10.23 -8.83
N ASP A 160 -18.13 9.92 -7.64
CA ASP A 160 -18.44 10.64 -6.40
C ASP A 160 -17.63 11.94 -6.24
N ARG A 161 -16.72 12.25 -7.19
CA ARG A 161 -15.90 13.48 -7.20
C ARG A 161 -16.53 14.62 -8.00
N SER A 162 -17.71 14.42 -8.57
CA SER A 162 -18.41 15.41 -9.39
C SER A 162 -19.66 15.99 -8.68
N LEU A 163 -19.44 16.52 -7.46
CA LEU A 163 -20.37 17.40 -6.79
C LEU A 163 -19.69 18.68 -6.38
#